data_02bedb514a5270a7ee94aa023b576654
#
_entry.id   02bedb514a5270a7ee94aa023b576654
#
_cell.length_a   1.000
_cell.length_b   1.000
_cell.length_c   1.000
_cell.angle_alpha   90.00
_cell.angle_beta   90.00
_cell.angle_gamma   90.00
#
_symmetry.space_group_name_H-M   'P 1'
#
loop_
_entity.id
_entity.type
_entity.pdbx_description
1 polymer ?
#
loop_
_entity_poly.entity_id
_entity_poly.type
_entity_poly.pdbx_seq_one_letter_code
_entity_poly.pdbx_strand_id
1 'polypeptide(L)'
;MVPCLTIVDMVSPGKILVAHPNLESGLFGKSVILITEAHQTGTVGFIMNKPSPHNLNQIMQERGISWELGDVLYQGGPLNTSALVMVHTEDFSSSNTMYLPGGLAISSDELMIEKVLMGNRPNAFRLVTGICSWAPGQIQQEINHNKSWLTATPNDAMLFNSTGLKQWRKALNLVASETTAQYF
;
A
#
# COMPACT_ATOMS: atom_id res chain seq x y z
N MET A 1 21.28 25.62 -3.27
CA MET A 1 20.02 25.64 -2.46
C MET A 1 19.27 24.36 -2.76
N VAL A 2 19.29 23.40 -1.85
CA VAL A 2 18.50 22.18 -1.99
C VAL A 2 17.04 22.59 -1.81
N PRO A 3 16.13 22.31 -2.75
CA PRO A 3 14.72 22.61 -2.54
C PRO A 3 14.25 21.87 -1.29
N CYS A 4 13.77 22.62 -0.33
CA CYS A 4 13.07 22.05 0.82
C CYS A 4 11.85 21.33 0.25
N LEU A 5 11.85 19.99 0.27
CA LEU A 5 10.69 19.20 -0.08
C LEU A 5 9.51 19.71 0.75
N THR A 6 8.49 20.21 0.09
CA THR A 6 7.25 20.60 0.77
C THR A 6 6.57 19.33 1.25
N ILE A 7 5.77 19.42 2.32
CA ILE A 7 5.00 18.27 2.85
C ILE A 7 4.10 17.64 1.78
N VAL A 8 3.67 18.43 0.81
CA VAL A 8 2.91 17.97 -0.37
C VAL A 8 3.72 16.97 -1.19
N ASP A 9 5.05 17.14 -1.29
CA ASP A 9 5.92 16.22 -2.01
C ASP A 9 6.21 14.93 -1.21
N MET A 10 6.05 14.95 0.11
CA MET A 10 6.28 13.81 0.99
C MET A 10 5.10 12.84 1.02
N VAL A 11 3.87 13.34 0.84
CA VAL A 11 2.63 12.56 0.82
C VAL A 11 1.99 12.69 -0.56
N SER A 12 2.42 11.84 -1.48
CA SER A 12 1.92 11.81 -2.85
C SER A 12 1.75 10.37 -3.33
N PRO A 13 0.93 10.12 -4.36
CA PRO A 13 0.77 8.77 -4.90
C PRO A 13 2.11 8.14 -5.27
N GLY A 14 2.27 6.86 -4.93
CA GLY A 14 3.51 6.11 -5.14
C GLY A 14 4.52 6.20 -3.99
N LYS A 15 4.33 7.09 -3.03
CA LYS A 15 5.12 7.14 -1.79
C LYS A 15 4.57 6.18 -0.74
N ILE A 16 5.38 5.83 0.25
CA ILE A 16 4.94 5.06 1.40
C ILE A 16 4.98 5.88 2.68
N LEU A 17 4.03 5.57 3.56
CA LEU A 17 4.09 5.91 4.97
C LEU A 17 4.60 4.71 5.75
N VAL A 18 5.56 4.93 6.62
CA VAL A 18 6.13 3.91 7.50
C VAL A 18 5.79 4.29 8.93
N ALA A 19 5.11 3.40 9.65
CA ALA A 19 4.74 3.65 11.04
C ALA A 19 5.99 3.93 11.88
N HIS A 20 5.99 5.05 12.60
CA HIS A 20 7.06 5.35 13.54
C HIS A 20 7.12 4.27 14.63
N PRO A 21 8.31 3.84 15.10
CA PRO A 21 8.43 2.81 16.13
C PRO A 21 7.60 3.03 17.39
N ASN A 22 7.32 4.29 17.74
CA ASN A 22 6.50 4.65 18.89
C ASN A 22 4.98 4.58 18.63
N LEU A 23 4.56 4.32 17.39
CA LEU A 23 3.14 4.09 17.06
C LEU A 23 2.79 2.64 17.39
N GLU A 24 2.25 2.41 18.57
CA GLU A 24 1.97 1.06 19.08
C GLU A 24 0.51 0.61 18.89
N SER A 25 -0.33 1.42 18.25
CA SER A 25 -1.77 1.16 18.20
C SER A 25 -2.18 0.21 17.07
N GLY A 26 -2.71 -0.94 17.42
CA GLY A 26 -3.58 -1.80 16.61
C GLY A 26 -3.07 -2.07 15.20
N LEU A 27 -3.94 -1.85 14.23
CA LEU A 27 -3.68 -2.10 12.82
C LEU A 27 -2.54 -1.25 12.25
N PHE A 28 -2.39 0.00 12.70
CA PHE A 28 -1.41 0.95 12.15
C PHE A 28 -0.01 0.80 12.75
N GLY A 29 0.12 0.22 13.93
CA GLY A 29 1.43 -0.07 14.51
C GLY A 29 2.25 -0.97 13.61
N LYS A 30 3.50 -0.60 13.32
CA LYS A 30 4.43 -1.36 12.47
C LYS A 30 3.88 -1.61 11.06
N SER A 31 3.09 -0.70 10.52
CA SER A 31 2.53 -0.76 9.17
C SER A 31 3.40 -0.04 8.16
N VAL A 32 3.27 -0.48 6.90
CA VAL A 32 3.79 0.16 5.69
C VAL A 32 2.61 0.42 4.79
N ILE A 33 2.33 1.67 4.46
CA ILE A 33 1.16 2.08 3.68
C ILE A 33 1.61 2.70 2.37
N LEU A 34 1.13 2.17 1.26
CA LEU A 34 1.29 2.78 -0.06
C LEU A 34 0.21 3.83 -0.26
N ILE A 35 0.61 5.07 -0.54
CA ILE A 35 -0.31 6.15 -0.89
C ILE A 35 -0.72 5.98 -2.36
N THR A 36 -2.02 5.95 -2.61
CA THR A 36 -2.60 5.82 -3.95
C THR A 36 -3.30 7.08 -4.42
N GLU A 37 -3.84 7.86 -3.50
CA GLU A 37 -4.48 9.14 -3.80
C GLU A 37 -4.11 10.18 -2.74
N ALA A 38 -3.79 11.38 -3.19
CA ALA A 38 -3.54 12.53 -2.32
C ALA A 38 -4.11 13.79 -2.98
N HIS A 39 -5.23 14.25 -2.45
CA HIS A 39 -5.97 15.40 -2.94
C HIS A 39 -6.28 16.39 -1.81
N GLN A 40 -6.76 17.57 -2.15
CA GLN A 40 -7.25 18.54 -1.17
C GLN A 40 -8.43 18.00 -0.36
N THR A 41 -9.14 17.01 -0.87
CA THR A 41 -10.30 16.35 -0.24
C THR A 41 -9.90 15.19 0.68
N GLY A 42 -8.63 14.82 0.74
CA GLY A 42 -8.11 13.75 1.58
C GLY A 42 -7.06 12.89 0.93
N THR A 43 -6.59 11.89 1.67
CA THR A 43 -5.54 10.96 1.26
C THR A 43 -6.06 9.53 1.41
N VAL A 44 -5.73 8.67 0.45
CA VAL A 44 -6.08 7.24 0.47
C VAL A 44 -4.81 6.40 0.29
N GLY A 45 -4.75 5.28 0.98
CA GLY A 45 -3.66 4.33 0.85
C GLY A 45 -4.03 2.92 1.29
N PHE A 46 -3.12 1.98 1.05
CA PHE A 46 -3.27 0.57 1.39
C PHE A 46 -2.11 0.11 2.27
N ILE A 47 -2.43 -0.55 3.39
CA ILE A 47 -1.41 -1.26 4.18
C ILE A 47 -0.91 -2.44 3.35
N MET A 48 0.41 -2.51 3.17
CA MET A 48 1.05 -3.50 2.30
C MET A 48 1.59 -4.72 3.04
N ASN A 49 1.83 -4.64 4.34
CA ASN A 49 2.60 -5.65 5.08
C ASN A 49 1.82 -6.47 6.11
N LYS A 50 0.50 -6.35 6.15
CA LYS A 50 -0.34 -7.07 7.13
C LYS A 50 -1.14 -8.18 6.44
N PRO A 51 -0.71 -9.46 6.51
CA PRO A 51 -1.55 -10.57 6.05
C PRO A 51 -2.90 -10.56 6.78
N SER A 52 -3.98 -10.80 6.02
CA SER A 52 -5.32 -10.91 6.58
C SER A 52 -5.48 -12.23 7.31
N PRO A 53 -6.23 -12.27 8.43
CA PRO A 53 -6.64 -13.53 9.06
C PRO A 53 -7.67 -14.32 8.22
N HIS A 54 -8.28 -13.66 7.22
CA HIS A 54 -9.26 -14.29 6.34
C HIS A 54 -8.60 -15.00 5.18
N ASN A 55 -9.13 -16.16 4.82
CA ASN A 55 -8.69 -16.93 3.66
C ASN A 55 -9.32 -16.37 2.38
N LEU A 56 -8.48 -16.05 1.40
CA LEU A 56 -8.94 -15.51 0.11
C LEU A 56 -9.91 -16.47 -0.59
N ASN A 57 -9.63 -17.78 -0.57
CA ASN A 57 -10.51 -18.76 -1.21
C ASN A 57 -11.92 -18.77 -0.59
N GLN A 58 -12.04 -18.65 0.73
CA GLN A 58 -13.35 -18.55 1.38
C GLN A 58 -14.13 -17.32 0.91
N ILE A 59 -13.48 -16.16 0.86
CA ILE A 59 -14.10 -14.91 0.40
C ILE A 59 -14.54 -15.02 -1.05
N MET A 60 -13.73 -15.65 -1.89
CA MET A 60 -14.04 -15.82 -3.30
C MET A 60 -15.15 -16.86 -3.54
N GLN A 61 -15.20 -17.91 -2.73
CA GLN A 61 -16.30 -18.89 -2.77
C GLN A 61 -17.67 -18.28 -2.45
N GLU A 62 -17.73 -17.32 -1.51
CA GLU A 62 -18.96 -16.56 -1.22
C GLU A 62 -19.45 -15.76 -2.44
N ARG A 63 -18.54 -15.45 -3.37
CA ARG A 63 -18.85 -14.80 -4.66
C ARG A 63 -19.05 -15.78 -5.82
N GLY A 64 -19.07 -17.09 -5.54
CA GLY A 64 -19.20 -18.13 -6.56
C GLY A 64 -17.93 -18.37 -7.37
N ILE A 65 -16.76 -17.94 -6.88
CA ILE A 65 -15.47 -18.05 -7.57
C ILE A 65 -14.58 -19.05 -6.81
N SER A 66 -14.04 -20.05 -7.53
CA SER A 66 -13.03 -20.96 -6.98
C SER A 66 -11.64 -20.33 -7.16
N TRP A 67 -10.95 -20.04 -6.06
CA TRP A 67 -9.60 -19.47 -6.04
C TRP A 67 -8.61 -20.47 -5.44
N GLU A 68 -7.98 -21.26 -6.29
CA GLU A 68 -7.07 -22.34 -5.87
C GLU A 68 -5.58 -21.99 -6.03
N LEU A 69 -5.27 -20.70 -6.24
CA LEU A 69 -3.93 -20.24 -6.60
C LEU A 69 -3.00 -20.02 -5.41
N GLY A 70 -3.48 -20.18 -4.18
CA GLY A 70 -2.67 -20.06 -2.97
C GLY A 70 -2.20 -18.65 -2.61
N ASP A 71 -2.79 -17.63 -3.24
CA ASP A 71 -2.42 -16.24 -2.96
C ASP A 71 -2.86 -15.82 -1.55
N VAL A 72 -2.02 -15.02 -0.89
CA VAL A 72 -2.31 -14.47 0.42
C VAL A 72 -3.13 -13.19 0.27
N LEU A 73 -4.19 -13.08 1.07
CA LEU A 73 -4.94 -11.84 1.21
C LEU A 73 -4.26 -10.95 2.25
N TYR A 74 -4.20 -9.66 1.98
CA TYR A 74 -3.68 -8.64 2.91
C TYR A 74 -4.79 -7.73 3.41
N GLN A 75 -4.64 -7.26 4.63
CA GLN A 75 -5.52 -6.26 5.24
C GLN A 75 -4.99 -4.87 4.87
N GLY A 76 -5.61 -4.22 3.87
CA GLY A 76 -5.20 -2.93 3.34
C GLY A 76 -5.64 -1.73 4.16
N GLY A 77 -6.60 -1.91 5.07
CA GLY A 77 -7.09 -0.87 5.95
C GLY A 77 -8.43 -1.20 6.60
N PRO A 78 -8.93 -0.31 7.46
CA PRO A 78 -10.16 -0.56 8.24
C PRO A 78 -11.46 -0.26 7.49
N LEU A 79 -11.41 0.44 6.35
CA LEU A 79 -12.59 0.88 5.61
C LEU A 79 -12.80 0.05 4.34
N ASN A 80 -14.05 -0.06 3.86
CA ASN A 80 -14.40 -0.74 2.60
C ASN A 80 -13.84 -2.17 2.49
N THR A 81 -13.95 -2.96 3.54
CA THR A 81 -13.35 -4.29 3.66
C THR A 81 -13.98 -5.36 2.76
N SER A 82 -15.09 -5.06 2.10
CA SER A 82 -15.77 -5.96 1.15
C SER A 82 -15.21 -5.89 -0.28
N ALA A 83 -14.46 -4.85 -0.61
CA ALA A 83 -13.86 -4.70 -1.94
C ALA A 83 -12.50 -5.37 -2.00
N LEU A 84 -12.27 -6.19 -3.03
CA LEU A 84 -10.97 -6.77 -3.34
C LEU A 84 -10.22 -5.86 -4.31
N VAL A 85 -9.03 -5.47 -3.95
CA VAL A 85 -8.14 -4.64 -4.75
C VAL A 85 -6.82 -5.36 -4.98
N MET A 86 -6.28 -5.27 -6.17
CA MET A 86 -4.94 -5.72 -6.49
C MET A 86 -4.00 -4.51 -6.61
N VAL A 87 -2.99 -4.45 -5.76
CA VAL A 87 -1.84 -3.54 -5.90
C VAL A 87 -0.77 -4.31 -6.67
N HIS A 88 -0.29 -3.76 -7.78
CA HIS A 88 0.55 -4.52 -8.70
C HIS A 88 1.56 -3.66 -9.47
N THR A 89 2.48 -4.31 -10.16
CA THR A 89 3.38 -3.69 -11.14
C THR A 89 2.62 -3.32 -12.41
N GLU A 90 3.10 -2.32 -13.13
CA GLU A 90 2.41 -1.69 -14.28
C GLU A 90 2.28 -2.57 -15.54
N ASP A 91 2.87 -3.77 -15.52
CA ASP A 91 2.85 -4.75 -16.63
C ASP A 91 1.52 -5.50 -16.78
N PHE A 92 0.51 -5.12 -16.01
CA PHE A 92 -0.85 -5.68 -16.04
C PHE A 92 -1.87 -4.56 -16.14
N SER A 93 -2.97 -4.83 -16.82
CA SER A 93 -4.12 -3.91 -16.90
C SER A 93 -5.45 -4.64 -16.92
N SER A 94 -6.48 -3.99 -16.41
CA SER A 94 -7.89 -4.37 -16.48
C SER A 94 -8.76 -3.16 -16.84
N SER A 95 -10.07 -3.27 -16.69
CA SER A 95 -10.96 -2.20 -17.13
C SER A 95 -10.83 -0.90 -16.31
N ASN A 96 -10.48 -1.02 -15.02
CA ASN A 96 -10.39 0.13 -14.11
C ASN A 96 -8.97 0.35 -13.54
N THR A 97 -7.95 -0.10 -14.23
CA THR A 97 -6.57 0.06 -13.77
C THR A 97 -6.21 1.53 -13.63
N MET A 98 -5.76 1.90 -12.44
CA MET A 98 -5.20 3.22 -12.13
C MET A 98 -3.69 3.09 -11.95
N TYR A 99 -2.93 3.83 -12.76
CA TYR A 99 -1.46 3.83 -12.71
C TYR A 99 -0.95 4.84 -11.68
N LEU A 100 0.09 4.46 -10.96
CA LEU A 100 0.75 5.27 -9.96
C LEU A 100 2.19 5.57 -10.40
N PRO A 101 2.80 6.65 -9.89
CA PRO A 101 4.24 6.86 -10.06
C PRO A 101 5.06 5.68 -9.53
N GLY A 102 6.22 5.42 -10.15
CA GLY A 102 7.13 4.36 -9.71
C GLY A 102 6.85 2.98 -10.29
N GLY A 103 6.09 2.88 -11.39
CA GLY A 103 5.83 1.61 -12.06
C GLY A 103 4.80 0.72 -11.36
N LEU A 104 3.92 1.33 -10.58
CA LEU A 104 2.85 0.67 -9.82
C LEU A 104 1.48 0.95 -10.43
N ALA A 105 0.52 0.10 -10.12
CA ALA A 105 -0.87 0.28 -10.50
C ALA A 105 -1.80 -0.40 -9.50
N ILE A 106 -3.07 -0.04 -9.55
CA ILE A 106 -4.14 -0.72 -8.82
C ILE A 106 -5.30 -1.06 -9.74
N SER A 107 -5.89 -2.24 -9.52
CA SER A 107 -7.06 -2.74 -10.24
C SER A 107 -8.03 -3.38 -9.25
N SER A 108 -9.34 -3.28 -9.52
CA SER A 108 -10.36 -3.77 -8.59
C SER A 108 -11.65 -4.24 -9.26
N ASP A 109 -11.60 -4.55 -10.56
CA ASP A 109 -12.76 -5.02 -11.31
C ASP A 109 -12.81 -6.55 -11.49
N GLU A 110 -13.93 -7.06 -11.99
CA GLU A 110 -14.11 -8.48 -12.26
C GLU A 110 -13.15 -9.01 -13.33
N LEU A 111 -12.84 -8.18 -14.33
CA LEU A 111 -11.88 -8.56 -15.37
C LEU A 111 -10.48 -8.81 -14.80
N MET A 112 -10.08 -8.07 -13.79
CA MET A 112 -8.83 -8.33 -13.05
C MET A 112 -8.83 -9.75 -12.47
N ILE A 113 -9.93 -10.15 -11.83
CA ILE A 113 -10.09 -11.47 -11.23
C ILE A 113 -10.01 -12.56 -12.31
N GLU A 114 -10.76 -12.40 -13.40
CA GLU A 114 -10.78 -13.35 -14.52
C GLU A 114 -9.39 -13.52 -15.15
N LYS A 115 -8.69 -12.43 -15.43
CA LYS A 115 -7.34 -12.46 -16.00
C LYS A 115 -6.35 -13.20 -15.10
N VAL A 116 -6.37 -12.93 -13.80
CA VAL A 116 -5.49 -13.59 -12.84
C VAL A 116 -5.77 -15.08 -12.75
N LEU A 117 -7.05 -15.48 -12.75
CA LEU A 117 -7.45 -16.90 -12.76
C LEU A 117 -7.04 -17.62 -14.04
N MET A 118 -7.00 -16.94 -15.18
CA MET A 118 -6.53 -17.46 -16.46
C MET A 118 -4.99 -17.51 -16.57
N GLY A 119 -4.26 -17.11 -15.54
CA GLY A 119 -2.81 -17.09 -15.52
C GLY A 119 -2.17 -15.79 -16.07
N ASN A 120 -2.97 -14.81 -16.48
CA ASN A 120 -2.48 -13.48 -16.84
C ASN A 120 -2.29 -12.66 -15.56
N ARG A 121 -1.06 -12.64 -15.07
CA ARG A 121 -0.68 -12.04 -13.78
C ARG A 121 0.41 -11.01 -13.98
N PRO A 122 0.43 -9.93 -13.18
CA PRO A 122 1.57 -9.02 -13.14
C PRO A 122 2.82 -9.70 -12.55
N ASN A 123 3.98 -9.13 -12.79
CA ASN A 123 5.25 -9.63 -12.25
C ASN A 123 5.26 -9.67 -10.71
N ALA A 124 4.66 -8.66 -10.08
CA ALA A 124 4.48 -8.63 -8.65
C ALA A 124 3.12 -8.00 -8.29
N PHE A 125 2.44 -8.55 -7.29
CA PHE A 125 1.16 -8.03 -6.82
C PHE A 125 0.84 -8.48 -5.40
N ARG A 126 -0.11 -7.76 -4.79
CA ARG A 126 -0.81 -8.15 -3.57
C ARG A 126 -2.29 -7.92 -3.71
N LEU A 127 -3.06 -8.88 -3.24
CA LEU A 127 -4.50 -8.76 -3.11
C LEU A 127 -4.81 -8.24 -1.70
N VAL A 128 -5.55 -7.15 -1.63
CA VAL A 128 -5.87 -6.48 -0.38
C VAL A 128 -7.38 -6.23 -0.26
N THR A 129 -7.89 -6.27 0.96
CA THR A 129 -9.23 -5.76 1.30
C THR A 129 -9.10 -4.65 2.33
N GLY A 130 -9.96 -3.65 2.21
CA GLY A 130 -9.90 -2.47 3.07
C GLY A 130 -8.91 -1.41 2.60
N ILE A 131 -9.20 -0.18 2.97
CA ILE A 131 -8.41 1.00 2.66
C ILE A 131 -8.14 1.83 3.92
N CYS A 132 -7.07 2.63 3.89
CA CYS A 132 -6.83 3.72 4.82
C CYS A 132 -7.26 5.02 4.17
N SER A 133 -7.93 5.88 4.93
CA SER A 133 -8.35 7.20 4.47
C SER A 133 -8.09 8.24 5.54
N TRP A 134 -7.54 9.37 5.13
CA TRP A 134 -7.30 10.54 5.98
C TRP A 134 -8.11 11.72 5.45
N ALA A 135 -8.77 12.42 6.36
CA ALA A 135 -9.45 13.67 6.05
C ALA A 135 -8.44 14.76 5.59
N PRO A 136 -8.91 15.82 4.92
CA PRO A 136 -8.05 16.93 4.51
C PRO A 136 -7.19 17.45 5.67
N GLY A 137 -5.87 17.50 5.50
CA GLY A 137 -4.93 17.98 6.50
C GLY A 137 -4.58 17.00 7.63
N GLN A 138 -5.30 15.90 7.78
CA GLN A 138 -5.09 14.93 8.86
C GLN A 138 -3.71 14.27 8.78
N ILE A 139 -3.33 13.76 7.62
CA ILE A 139 -2.04 13.07 7.46
C ILE A 139 -0.85 14.00 7.73
N GLN A 140 -0.95 15.25 7.31
CA GLN A 140 0.07 16.27 7.55
C GLN A 140 0.24 16.54 9.05
N GLN A 141 -0.87 16.59 9.79
CA GLN A 141 -0.85 16.74 11.24
C GLN A 141 -0.22 15.52 11.92
N GLU A 142 -0.55 14.32 11.49
CA GLU A 142 0.02 13.08 12.03
C GLU A 142 1.53 12.96 11.77
N ILE A 143 2.01 13.46 10.64
CA ILE A 143 3.45 13.50 10.32
C ILE A 143 4.15 14.58 11.14
N ASN A 144 3.63 15.80 11.14
CA ASN A 144 4.35 16.97 11.67
C ASN A 144 4.27 17.11 13.18
N HIS A 145 3.09 16.89 13.76
CA HIS A 145 2.83 17.10 15.18
C HIS A 145 2.93 15.79 15.96
N ASN A 146 2.23 14.76 15.54
CA ASN A 146 2.18 13.50 16.26
C ASN A 146 3.40 12.61 16.02
N LYS A 147 4.17 12.89 14.95
CA LYS A 147 5.32 12.07 14.53
C LYS A 147 4.97 10.58 14.34
N SER A 148 3.75 10.31 13.86
CA SER A 148 3.24 8.94 13.70
C SER A 148 3.80 8.23 12.48
N TRP A 149 4.18 8.99 11.45
CA TRP A 149 4.58 8.47 10.16
C TRP A 149 5.90 9.05 9.68
N LEU A 150 6.69 8.17 9.08
CA LEU A 150 7.87 8.49 8.27
C LEU A 150 7.49 8.26 6.81
N THR A 151 8.21 8.88 5.87
CA THR A 151 7.93 8.77 4.44
C THR A 151 9.16 8.29 3.67
N ALA A 152 8.93 7.54 2.60
CA ALA A 152 9.98 7.08 1.70
C ALA A 152 9.44 6.79 0.30
N THR A 153 10.33 6.62 -0.67
CA THR A 153 10.01 6.17 -2.02
C THR A 153 10.33 4.68 -2.13
N PRO A 154 9.33 3.80 -2.25
CA PRO A 154 9.56 2.35 -2.31
C PRO A 154 10.09 1.93 -3.68
N ASN A 155 10.65 0.72 -3.73
CA ASN A 155 10.81 -0.06 -4.94
C ASN A 155 9.98 -1.34 -4.87
N ASP A 156 9.89 -2.09 -5.97
CA ASP A 156 9.08 -3.31 -6.04
C ASP A 156 9.52 -4.35 -5.01
N ALA A 157 10.81 -4.53 -4.81
CA ALA A 157 11.34 -5.49 -3.85
C ALA A 157 10.90 -5.18 -2.42
N MET A 158 10.91 -3.90 -2.03
CA MET A 158 10.44 -3.46 -0.72
C MET A 158 8.94 -3.70 -0.53
N LEU A 159 8.14 -3.47 -1.58
CA LEU A 159 6.68 -3.61 -1.50
C LEU A 159 6.19 -5.06 -1.54
N PHE A 160 6.85 -5.93 -2.32
CA PHE A 160 6.30 -7.25 -2.65
C PHE A 160 7.12 -8.45 -2.13
N ASN A 161 8.40 -8.29 -1.81
CA ASN A 161 9.28 -9.43 -1.50
C ASN A 161 9.32 -9.83 -0.03
N SER A 162 8.66 -9.09 0.86
CA SER A 162 8.60 -9.41 2.28
C SER A 162 7.30 -8.93 2.91
N THR A 163 6.96 -9.45 4.08
CA THR A 163 5.72 -9.16 4.79
C THR A 163 5.96 -8.94 6.28
N GLY A 164 4.94 -8.49 7.00
CA GLY A 164 4.97 -8.34 8.44
C GLY A 164 6.05 -7.40 8.96
N LEU A 165 6.64 -7.77 10.08
CA LEU A 165 7.71 -7.01 10.73
C LEU A 165 8.96 -6.87 9.87
N LYS A 166 9.28 -7.90 9.08
CA LYS A 166 10.44 -7.88 8.18
C LYS A 166 10.30 -6.77 7.15
N GLN A 167 9.13 -6.61 6.55
CA GLN A 167 8.86 -5.54 5.59
C GLN A 167 8.92 -4.16 6.25
N TRP A 168 8.32 -4.01 7.43
CA TRP A 168 8.36 -2.75 8.18
C TRP A 168 9.80 -2.33 8.53
N ARG A 169 10.64 -3.27 8.99
CA ARG A 169 12.06 -3.00 9.27
C ARG A 169 12.83 -2.57 8.02
N LYS A 170 12.57 -3.22 6.87
CA LYS A 170 13.15 -2.80 5.59
C LYS A 170 12.71 -1.40 5.19
N ALA A 171 11.44 -1.07 5.41
CA ALA A 171 10.92 0.27 5.15
C ALA A 171 11.57 1.33 6.06
N LEU A 172 11.79 1.03 7.33
CA LEU A 172 12.54 1.91 8.24
C LEU A 172 13.99 2.14 7.76
N ASN A 173 14.65 1.09 7.29
CA ASN A 173 16.01 1.21 6.73
C ASN A 173 16.02 2.06 5.46
N LEU A 174 14.99 1.95 4.63
CA LEU A 174 14.83 2.80 3.44
C LEU A 174 14.66 4.26 3.82
N VAL A 175 13.82 4.57 4.82
CA VAL A 175 13.67 5.94 5.36
C VAL A 175 15.02 6.49 5.83
N ALA A 176 15.77 5.70 6.60
CA ALA A 176 17.08 6.11 7.10
C ALA A 176 18.07 6.39 5.95
N SER A 177 18.09 5.54 4.91
CA SER A 177 18.94 5.72 3.73
C SER A 177 18.60 6.99 2.96
N GLU A 178 17.34 7.29 2.73
CA GLU A 178 16.90 8.50 2.04
C GLU A 178 17.22 9.75 2.84
N THR A 179 17.03 9.73 4.16
CA THR A 179 17.37 10.84 5.04
C THR A 179 18.88 11.10 5.03
N THR A 180 19.71 10.06 5.09
CA THR A 180 21.17 10.19 5.03
C THR A 180 21.63 10.76 3.69
N ALA A 181 21.06 10.31 2.57
CA ALA A 181 21.41 10.79 1.23
C ALA A 181 21.13 12.29 1.03
N GLN A 182 20.22 12.89 1.79
CA GLN A 182 19.91 14.32 1.74
C GLN A 182 21.02 15.18 2.39
N TYR A 183 21.84 14.60 3.28
CA TYR A 183 22.89 15.34 4.01
C TYR A 183 24.30 15.09 3.47
N PHE A 184 24.46 14.19 2.54
CA PHE A 184 25.73 13.83 1.89
C PHE A 184 25.61 13.85 0.36
#